data_88af59135cef32774b726c5626216e50
#
_entry.id   88af59135cef32774b726c5626216e50
#
_cell.length_a   1.000
_cell.length_b   1.000
_cell.length_c   1.000
_cell.angle_alpha   90.00
_cell.angle_beta   90.00
_cell.angle_gamma   90.00
#
_symmetry.space_group_name_H-M   'P 1'
#
loop_
_entity.id
_entity.type
_entity.pdbx_description
1 polymer ?
#
loop_
_entity_poly.entity_id
_entity_poly.type
_entity_poly.pdbx_seq_one_letter_code
_entity_poly.pdbx_strand_id
1 'polypeptide(L)'
;LLAKAAGAVLAISAVWASAASAGQIALTFDDMPGIDLPNPAYVAKVNRALLAGLRRHGYTATAFVNAGKYAELHDQRQRAFLRTWLAAGMDLGNHTYSHESLNDLGAAAFMADVIRGEPILRRALGRQHRSLRWFRFPDLETGADPATKQLVAGELAARHYRSAPVTIDPDDWQFAEPYDEAVIHRDKARQAQIAAQYLAHVEAAIDWSRKASVALFGREIAFVILLHDSKLNADCFDALATVLRRRDLQVVSLQRAMSDPAYATPDTYVGADGIEWLERWSRTLGRDLPWDDYPEVPADIVAAYDRIEQDHSCPATFHPSGCATATNH
;
A
#
# COMPACT_ATOMS: atom_id res chain seq x y z
N LEU A 1 -30.62 64.07 -42.16
CA LEU A 1 -29.42 63.91 -41.31
C LEU A 1 -29.71 62.84 -40.25
N LEU A 2 -29.34 61.57 -40.58
CA LEU A 2 -29.44 60.45 -39.67
C LEU A 2 -28.04 60.13 -39.13
N ALA A 3 -27.82 60.31 -37.85
CA ALA A 3 -26.63 59.89 -37.13
C ALA A 3 -26.72 58.38 -36.78
N LYS A 4 -25.76 57.56 -37.25
CA LYS A 4 -25.58 56.17 -36.86
C LYS A 4 -24.74 56.17 -35.57
N ALA A 5 -25.31 55.70 -34.50
CA ALA A 5 -24.57 55.35 -33.29
C ALA A 5 -24.00 53.94 -33.42
N ALA A 6 -22.66 53.79 -33.41
CA ALA A 6 -21.98 52.53 -33.37
C ALA A 6 -21.81 52.12 -31.89
N GLY A 7 -22.52 51.08 -31.46
CA GLY A 7 -22.33 50.49 -30.15
C GLY A 7 -21.16 49.50 -30.18
N ALA A 8 -20.13 49.77 -29.41
CA ALA A 8 -19.02 48.83 -29.20
C ALA A 8 -19.43 47.80 -28.12
N VAL A 9 -19.55 46.52 -28.50
CA VAL A 9 -19.76 45.43 -27.58
C VAL A 9 -18.38 45.00 -27.04
N LEU A 10 -18.07 45.30 -25.79
CA LEU A 10 -16.93 44.75 -25.09
C LEU A 10 -17.24 43.27 -24.72
N ALA A 11 -16.63 42.33 -25.40
CA ALA A 11 -16.62 40.95 -24.99
C ALA A 11 -15.65 40.76 -23.81
N ILE A 12 -16.19 40.62 -22.61
CA ILE A 12 -15.42 40.23 -21.42
C ILE A 12 -15.21 38.70 -21.50
N SER A 13 -14.03 38.30 -21.94
CA SER A 13 -13.58 36.91 -21.87
C SER A 13 -13.28 36.57 -20.41
N ALA A 14 -14.20 35.93 -19.70
CA ALA A 14 -13.96 35.36 -18.40
C ALA A 14 -12.97 34.20 -18.55
N VAL A 15 -11.71 34.44 -18.23
CA VAL A 15 -10.72 33.37 -18.06
C VAL A 15 -11.09 32.65 -16.78
N TRP A 16 -11.78 31.53 -16.89
CA TRP A 16 -11.94 30.59 -15.80
C TRP A 16 -10.58 29.97 -15.53
N ALA A 17 -9.85 30.48 -14.54
CA ALA A 17 -8.74 29.77 -13.97
C ALA A 17 -9.34 28.49 -13.34
N SER A 18 -9.18 27.36 -14.03
CA SER A 18 -9.47 26.06 -13.44
C SER A 18 -8.57 25.93 -12.22
N ALA A 19 -9.12 26.03 -11.02
CA ALA A 19 -8.38 25.66 -9.82
C ALA A 19 -7.85 24.24 -10.05
N ALA A 20 -6.52 24.08 -10.03
CA ALA A 20 -5.92 22.77 -10.12
C ALA A 20 -6.58 21.89 -9.04
N SER A 21 -7.27 20.84 -9.46
CA SER A 21 -7.87 19.91 -8.51
C SER A 21 -6.74 19.28 -7.72
N ALA A 22 -6.85 19.26 -6.38
CA ALA A 22 -5.91 18.55 -5.52
C ALA A 22 -5.70 17.13 -6.05
N GLY A 23 -4.45 16.65 -6.06
CA GLY A 23 -4.13 15.26 -6.41
C GLY A 23 -4.87 14.31 -5.47
N GLN A 24 -5.15 13.09 -5.91
CA GLN A 24 -5.85 12.10 -5.10
C GLN A 24 -4.93 10.92 -4.78
N ILE A 25 -5.01 10.43 -3.54
CA ILE A 25 -4.24 9.27 -3.08
C ILE A 25 -5.10 8.36 -2.19
N ALA A 26 -5.06 7.05 -2.46
CA ALA A 26 -5.64 6.06 -1.58
C ALA A 26 -4.54 5.45 -0.71
N LEU A 27 -4.77 5.43 0.61
CA LEU A 27 -3.87 4.76 1.55
C LEU A 27 -4.22 3.28 1.61
N THR A 28 -3.23 2.42 1.40
CA THR A 28 -3.37 0.97 1.58
C THR A 28 -2.29 0.47 2.53
N PHE A 29 -2.68 -0.45 3.43
CA PHE A 29 -1.78 -1.07 4.41
C PHE A 29 -1.81 -2.57 4.20
N ASP A 30 -0.67 -3.13 3.84
CA ASP A 30 -0.52 -4.56 3.68
C ASP A 30 -0.09 -5.21 5.01
N ASP A 31 -0.12 -6.52 5.06
CA ASP A 31 0.31 -7.35 6.18
C ASP A 31 -0.46 -7.18 7.49
N MET A 32 -1.70 -6.70 7.43
CA MET A 32 -2.50 -6.69 8.65
C MET A 32 -2.66 -8.11 9.23
N PRO A 33 -2.42 -8.32 10.53
CA PRO A 33 -2.38 -7.35 11.63
C PRO A 33 -1.00 -6.78 11.99
N GLY A 34 -0.01 -6.95 11.17
CA GLY A 34 1.34 -6.40 11.35
C GLY A 34 2.34 -7.06 10.44
N ILE A 35 3.31 -6.30 9.92
CA ILE A 35 4.43 -6.82 9.14
C ILE A 35 5.18 -7.86 9.99
N ASP A 36 5.47 -7.51 11.24
CA ASP A 36 6.01 -8.39 12.25
C ASP A 36 5.02 -8.61 13.39
N LEU A 37 5.02 -9.79 13.95
CA LEU A 37 4.16 -10.17 15.07
C LEU A 37 4.99 -10.52 16.31
N PRO A 38 5.74 -9.55 16.92
CA PRO A 38 6.59 -9.84 18.08
C PRO A 38 5.79 -10.36 19.28
N ASN A 39 4.64 -9.78 19.51
CA ASN A 39 3.66 -10.27 20.48
C ASN A 39 2.29 -9.58 20.27
N PRO A 40 1.21 -10.22 20.77
CA PRO A 40 -0.14 -9.69 20.59
C PRO A 40 -0.40 -8.32 21.19
N ALA A 41 0.27 -7.95 22.28
CA ALA A 41 0.09 -6.63 22.90
C ALA A 41 0.75 -5.52 22.05
N TYR A 42 1.89 -5.83 21.43
CA TYR A 42 2.57 -4.95 20.49
C TYR A 42 1.70 -4.71 19.25
N VAL A 43 1.23 -5.77 18.60
CA VAL A 43 0.29 -5.71 17.46
C VAL A 43 -0.92 -4.84 17.80
N ALA A 44 -1.53 -5.06 18.97
CA ALA A 44 -2.67 -4.27 19.42
C ALA A 44 -2.33 -2.78 19.59
N LYS A 45 -1.12 -2.46 20.04
CA LYS A 45 -0.66 -1.08 20.23
C LYS A 45 -0.43 -0.40 18.89
N VAL A 46 0.23 -1.06 17.94
CA VAL A 46 0.48 -0.55 16.59
C VAL A 46 -0.84 -0.26 15.89
N ASN A 47 -1.72 -1.23 15.78
CA ASN A 47 -3.02 -1.08 15.14
C ASN A 47 -3.89 0.04 15.74
N ARG A 48 -3.90 0.18 17.07
CA ARG A 48 -4.62 1.29 17.72
C ARG A 48 -4.02 2.64 17.38
N ALA A 49 -2.68 2.75 17.34
CA ALA A 49 -2.00 4.00 17.04
C ALA A 49 -2.24 4.41 15.57
N LEU A 50 -2.10 3.47 14.64
CA LEU A 50 -2.34 3.69 13.22
C LEU A 50 -3.79 4.13 12.96
N LEU A 51 -4.76 3.39 13.52
CA LEU A 51 -6.17 3.74 13.40
C LEU A 51 -6.51 5.10 14.05
N ALA A 52 -5.87 5.43 15.17
CA ALA A 52 -6.04 6.74 15.81
C ALA A 52 -5.47 7.86 14.92
N GLY A 53 -4.35 7.63 14.23
CA GLY A 53 -3.77 8.54 13.25
C GLY A 53 -4.74 8.79 12.08
N LEU A 54 -5.24 7.72 11.44
CA LEU A 54 -6.23 7.81 10.37
C LEU A 54 -7.45 8.66 10.80
N ARG A 55 -7.99 8.40 11.99
CA ARG A 55 -9.15 9.13 12.51
C ARG A 55 -8.88 10.60 12.81
N ARG A 56 -7.70 10.93 13.38
CA ARG A 56 -7.32 12.33 13.66
C ARG A 56 -7.32 13.19 12.40
N HIS A 57 -6.91 12.62 11.28
CA HIS A 57 -6.82 13.32 9.99
C HIS A 57 -8.08 13.15 9.13
N GLY A 58 -9.08 12.38 9.57
CA GLY A 58 -10.28 12.11 8.79
C GLY A 58 -9.99 11.28 7.53
N TYR A 59 -8.93 10.48 7.56
CA TYR A 59 -8.50 9.66 6.42
C TYR A 59 -9.20 8.30 6.41
N THR A 60 -9.45 7.80 5.22
CA THR A 60 -9.89 6.43 4.95
C THR A 60 -8.71 5.60 4.45
N ALA A 61 -8.74 4.30 4.70
CA ALA A 61 -7.74 3.37 4.22
C ALA A 61 -8.34 2.00 3.90
N THR A 62 -7.60 1.19 3.13
CA THR A 62 -7.89 -0.22 2.93
C THR A 62 -6.74 -1.03 3.49
N ALA A 63 -7.01 -1.99 4.39
CA ALA A 63 -6.00 -2.90 4.91
C ALA A 63 -6.13 -4.27 4.23
N PHE A 64 -5.01 -4.81 3.77
CA PHE A 64 -4.91 -6.14 3.19
C PHE A 64 -4.41 -7.13 4.25
N VAL A 65 -5.17 -8.19 4.45
CA VAL A 65 -5.07 -9.04 5.63
C VAL A 65 -4.45 -10.39 5.29
N ASN A 66 -3.37 -10.74 5.98
CA ASN A 66 -2.86 -12.10 6.03
C ASN A 66 -3.63 -12.87 7.11
N ALA A 67 -4.54 -13.73 6.66
CA ALA A 67 -5.43 -14.42 7.57
C ALA A 67 -4.71 -15.43 8.48
N GLY A 68 -3.56 -15.96 8.06
CA GLY A 68 -2.70 -16.84 8.86
C GLY A 68 -2.12 -16.12 10.07
N LYS A 69 -1.48 -14.97 9.85
CA LYS A 69 -0.99 -14.10 10.94
C LYS A 69 -2.12 -13.76 11.94
N TYR A 70 -3.33 -13.51 11.42
CA TYR A 70 -4.48 -13.21 12.26
C TYR A 70 -4.97 -14.43 13.06
N ALA A 71 -4.83 -15.64 12.52
CA ALA A 71 -5.19 -16.87 13.22
C ALA A 71 -4.26 -17.18 14.41
N GLU A 72 -3.02 -16.72 14.37
CA GLU A 72 -2.01 -16.87 15.43
C GLU A 72 -2.31 -16.01 16.66
N LEU A 73 -3.14 -14.98 16.52
CA LEU A 73 -3.58 -14.17 17.66
C LEU A 73 -4.56 -14.97 18.53
N HIS A 74 -4.10 -15.53 19.62
CA HIS A 74 -4.87 -16.41 20.50
C HIS A 74 -5.95 -15.68 21.31
N ASP A 75 -5.81 -14.38 21.56
CA ASP A 75 -6.80 -13.59 22.31
C ASP A 75 -7.89 -13.06 21.38
N GLN A 76 -9.16 -13.36 21.70
CA GLN A 76 -10.31 -12.85 20.95
C GLN A 76 -10.39 -11.32 20.92
N ARG A 77 -9.86 -10.60 21.92
CA ARG A 77 -9.82 -9.14 21.95
C ARG A 77 -8.92 -8.60 20.83
N GLN A 78 -7.84 -9.30 20.55
CA GLN A 78 -6.91 -8.93 19.49
C GLN A 78 -7.48 -9.20 18.11
N ARG A 79 -8.26 -10.28 17.97
CA ARG A 79 -9.06 -10.54 16.76
C ARG A 79 -10.18 -9.51 16.52
N ALA A 80 -10.41 -8.61 17.47
CA ALA A 80 -11.35 -7.51 17.29
C ALA A 80 -10.84 -6.40 16.34
N PHE A 81 -9.57 -6.42 15.92
CA PHE A 81 -8.99 -5.38 15.05
C PHE A 81 -9.80 -5.19 13.77
N LEU A 82 -10.10 -6.25 13.04
CA LEU A 82 -10.87 -6.16 11.80
C LEU A 82 -12.21 -5.43 12.02
N ARG A 83 -12.89 -5.71 13.13
CA ARG A 83 -14.14 -5.03 13.47
C ARG A 83 -13.91 -3.56 13.81
N THR A 84 -12.81 -3.26 14.51
CA THR A 84 -12.47 -1.89 14.90
C THR A 84 -12.13 -1.05 13.68
N TRP A 85 -11.37 -1.60 12.74
CA TRP A 85 -11.05 -0.95 11.47
C TRP A 85 -12.31 -0.68 10.65
N LEU A 86 -13.16 -1.69 10.48
CA LEU A 86 -14.44 -1.55 9.76
C LEU A 86 -15.38 -0.54 10.44
N ALA A 87 -15.48 -0.56 11.77
CA ALA A 87 -16.30 0.38 12.54
C ALA A 87 -15.79 1.83 12.45
N ALA A 88 -14.50 1.99 12.16
CA ALA A 88 -13.90 3.29 11.90
C ALA A 88 -14.06 3.76 10.44
N GLY A 89 -14.77 3.01 9.61
CA GLY A 89 -15.02 3.36 8.21
C GLY A 89 -13.93 2.90 7.22
N MET A 90 -12.92 2.15 7.70
CA MET A 90 -11.87 1.58 6.84
C MET A 90 -12.40 0.40 6.02
N ASP A 91 -11.67 -0.01 4.98
CA ASP A 91 -11.98 -1.20 4.18
C ASP A 91 -10.98 -2.32 4.44
N LEU A 92 -11.34 -3.55 4.05
CA LEU A 92 -10.48 -4.72 4.15
C LEU A 92 -10.38 -5.43 2.80
N GLY A 93 -9.18 -5.92 2.49
CA GLY A 93 -8.88 -6.77 1.36
C GLY A 93 -8.25 -8.09 1.81
N ASN A 94 -8.17 -9.05 0.89
CA ASN A 94 -7.50 -10.32 1.09
C ASN A 94 -6.04 -10.20 0.61
N HIS A 95 -5.10 -10.63 1.45
CA HIS A 95 -3.67 -10.69 1.16
C HIS A 95 -3.14 -12.11 1.36
N THR A 96 -3.95 -13.09 0.95
CA THR A 96 -3.76 -14.53 1.15
C THR A 96 -3.84 -14.97 2.63
N TYR A 97 -3.59 -16.24 2.88
CA TYR A 97 -3.50 -16.77 4.24
C TYR A 97 -2.07 -16.70 4.77
N SER A 98 -1.09 -17.22 4.00
CA SER A 98 0.29 -17.40 4.43
C SER A 98 1.22 -16.24 4.08
N HIS A 99 0.84 -15.37 3.14
CA HIS A 99 1.69 -14.38 2.45
C HIS A 99 2.69 -14.99 1.45
N GLU A 100 2.62 -16.29 1.16
CA GLU A 100 3.47 -16.86 0.13
C GLU A 100 3.15 -16.31 -1.27
N SER A 101 4.17 -16.08 -2.10
CA SER A 101 4.00 -15.48 -3.41
C SER A 101 3.35 -16.43 -4.42
N LEU A 102 2.76 -15.85 -5.48
CA LEU A 102 2.24 -16.66 -6.59
C LEU A 102 3.34 -17.41 -7.31
N ASN A 103 4.52 -16.81 -7.44
CA ASN A 103 5.63 -17.39 -8.16
C ASN A 103 6.23 -18.60 -7.42
N ASP A 104 6.23 -18.57 -6.09
CA ASP A 104 6.73 -19.67 -5.25
C ASP A 104 5.72 -20.82 -5.16
N LEU A 105 4.44 -20.53 -4.94
CA LEU A 105 3.42 -21.55 -4.77
C LEU A 105 2.91 -22.15 -6.08
N GLY A 106 2.92 -21.39 -7.15
CA GLY A 106 2.18 -21.72 -8.37
C GLY A 106 0.66 -21.55 -8.22
N ALA A 107 -0.04 -21.49 -9.34
CA ALA A 107 -1.45 -21.06 -9.39
C ALA A 107 -2.40 -21.86 -8.47
N ALA A 108 -2.31 -23.18 -8.43
CA ALA A 108 -3.26 -24.00 -7.69
C ALA A 108 -3.11 -23.85 -6.17
N ALA A 109 -1.86 -23.90 -5.64
CA ALA A 109 -1.59 -23.73 -4.23
C ALA A 109 -1.87 -22.29 -3.79
N PHE A 110 -1.48 -21.32 -4.61
CA PHE A 110 -1.79 -19.90 -4.36
C PHE A 110 -3.30 -19.66 -4.23
N MET A 111 -4.11 -20.15 -5.16
CA MET A 111 -5.57 -19.98 -5.08
C MET A 111 -6.17 -20.72 -3.88
N ALA A 112 -5.63 -21.87 -3.48
CA ALA A 112 -6.03 -22.53 -2.25
C ALA A 112 -5.73 -21.67 -1.02
N ASP A 113 -4.60 -20.97 -1.00
CA ASP A 113 -4.20 -20.06 0.07
C ASP A 113 -5.07 -18.79 0.11
N VAL A 114 -5.40 -18.22 -1.05
CA VAL A 114 -6.39 -17.14 -1.17
C VAL A 114 -7.72 -17.52 -0.55
N ILE A 115 -8.24 -18.72 -0.91
CA ILE A 115 -9.53 -19.24 -0.44
C ILE A 115 -9.50 -19.50 1.07
N ARG A 116 -8.37 -20.00 1.58
CA ARG A 116 -8.17 -20.24 3.01
C ARG A 116 -8.28 -18.95 3.82
N GLY A 117 -7.84 -17.82 3.26
CA GLY A 117 -7.93 -16.49 3.88
C GLY A 117 -9.35 -15.88 3.95
N GLU A 118 -10.27 -16.30 3.06
CA GLU A 118 -11.59 -15.67 2.91
C GLU A 118 -12.51 -15.71 4.14
N PRO A 119 -12.64 -16.83 4.89
CA PRO A 119 -13.72 -16.98 5.88
C PRO A 119 -13.72 -15.91 6.97
N ILE A 120 -12.54 -15.51 7.47
CA ILE A 120 -12.43 -14.50 8.53
C ILE A 120 -12.85 -13.11 8.01
N LEU A 121 -12.44 -12.78 6.78
CA LEU A 121 -12.75 -11.51 6.13
C LEU A 121 -14.23 -11.40 5.75
N ARG A 122 -14.77 -12.45 5.11
CA ARG A 122 -16.19 -12.49 4.75
C ARG A 122 -17.09 -12.38 6.00
N ARG A 123 -16.71 -13.02 7.12
CA ARG A 123 -17.44 -12.89 8.40
C ARG A 123 -17.34 -11.48 8.98
N ALA A 124 -16.17 -10.84 8.90
CA ALA A 124 -15.99 -9.49 9.44
C ALA A 124 -16.79 -8.46 8.63
N LEU A 125 -16.68 -8.48 7.30
CA LEU A 125 -17.38 -7.59 6.37
C LEU A 125 -18.89 -7.84 6.37
N GLY A 126 -19.33 -9.10 6.36
CA GLY A 126 -20.74 -9.47 6.32
C GLY A 126 -21.54 -8.96 7.51
N ARG A 127 -20.91 -8.81 8.69
CA ARG A 127 -21.55 -8.18 9.86
C ARG A 127 -21.88 -6.70 9.66
N GLN A 128 -21.28 -6.06 8.66
CA GLN A 128 -21.55 -4.69 8.28
C GLN A 128 -22.21 -4.56 6.89
N HIS A 129 -22.78 -5.66 6.39
CA HIS A 129 -23.40 -5.73 5.06
C HIS A 129 -22.45 -5.30 3.91
N ARG A 130 -21.15 -5.57 4.07
CA ARG A 130 -20.11 -5.29 3.08
C ARG A 130 -19.59 -6.58 2.47
N SER A 131 -19.14 -6.52 1.21
CA SER A 131 -18.59 -7.65 0.48
C SER A 131 -17.07 -7.60 0.44
N LEU A 132 -16.42 -8.78 0.52
CA LEU A 132 -15.00 -8.93 0.24
C LEU A 132 -14.79 -8.82 -1.28
N ARG A 133 -14.11 -7.75 -1.68
CA ARG A 133 -13.91 -7.40 -3.09
C ARG A 133 -12.49 -7.03 -3.46
N TRP A 134 -11.64 -6.70 -2.47
CA TRP A 134 -10.27 -6.29 -2.72
C TRP A 134 -9.31 -7.43 -2.51
N PHE A 135 -8.36 -7.54 -3.43
CA PHE A 135 -7.24 -8.48 -3.35
C PHE A 135 -5.94 -7.75 -3.63
N ARG A 136 -4.89 -8.05 -2.88
CA ARG A 136 -3.53 -7.64 -3.14
C ARG A 136 -2.66 -8.88 -3.21
N PHE A 137 -1.86 -8.97 -4.28
CA PHE A 137 -0.87 -10.03 -4.42
C PHE A 137 0.28 -9.80 -3.42
N PRO A 138 0.70 -10.82 -2.64
CA PRO A 138 1.97 -10.78 -1.93
C PRO A 138 3.10 -10.40 -2.87
N ASP A 139 4.04 -9.61 -2.39
CA ASP A 139 5.23 -9.13 -3.10
C ASP A 139 4.92 -8.47 -4.47
N LEU A 140 3.67 -8.07 -4.69
CA LEU A 140 3.14 -7.58 -5.96
C LEU A 140 3.31 -8.56 -7.13
N GLU A 141 3.63 -9.82 -6.92
CA GLU A 141 3.89 -10.84 -7.93
C GLU A 141 2.59 -11.36 -8.55
N THR A 142 2.40 -11.13 -9.83
CA THR A 142 1.16 -11.47 -10.55
C THR A 142 1.32 -12.66 -11.52
N GLY A 143 2.47 -13.35 -11.48
CA GLY A 143 2.79 -14.53 -12.26
C GLY A 143 3.98 -14.34 -13.18
N ALA A 144 4.94 -15.27 -13.11
CA ALA A 144 6.16 -15.30 -13.90
C ALA A 144 5.96 -15.81 -15.33
N ASP A 145 4.78 -16.37 -15.64
CA ASP A 145 4.41 -16.81 -16.97
C ASP A 145 2.95 -16.40 -17.32
N PRO A 146 2.63 -16.27 -18.63
CA PRO A 146 1.31 -15.79 -19.05
C PRO A 146 0.15 -16.70 -18.64
N ALA A 147 0.37 -18.03 -18.62
CA ALA A 147 -0.69 -18.99 -18.32
C ALA A 147 -1.07 -18.92 -16.83
N THR A 148 -0.09 -18.90 -15.95
CA THR A 148 -0.26 -18.72 -14.50
C THR A 148 -0.97 -17.39 -14.19
N LYS A 149 -0.49 -16.30 -14.78
CA LYS A 149 -1.10 -14.97 -14.60
C LYS A 149 -2.57 -14.95 -15.03
N GLN A 150 -2.86 -15.48 -16.23
CA GLN A 150 -4.24 -15.49 -16.76
C GLN A 150 -5.16 -16.37 -15.92
N LEU A 151 -4.69 -17.56 -15.50
CA LEU A 151 -5.47 -18.48 -14.68
C LEU A 151 -5.86 -17.84 -13.35
N VAL A 152 -4.88 -17.30 -12.62
CA VAL A 152 -5.13 -16.69 -11.30
C VAL A 152 -6.00 -15.43 -11.43
N ALA A 153 -5.78 -14.59 -12.42
CA ALA A 153 -6.64 -13.43 -12.68
C ALA A 153 -8.10 -13.85 -12.96
N GLY A 154 -8.32 -14.91 -13.74
CA GLY A 154 -9.63 -15.48 -13.99
C GLY A 154 -10.33 -16.03 -12.75
N GLU A 155 -9.60 -16.77 -11.93
CA GLU A 155 -10.10 -17.32 -10.66
C GLU A 155 -10.45 -16.23 -9.65
N LEU A 156 -9.63 -15.19 -9.53
CA LEU A 156 -9.92 -14.02 -8.67
C LEU A 156 -11.17 -13.29 -9.17
N ALA A 157 -11.29 -13.07 -10.47
CA ALA A 157 -12.46 -12.42 -11.08
C ALA A 157 -13.74 -13.24 -10.87
N ALA A 158 -13.70 -14.56 -11.03
CA ALA A 158 -14.82 -15.47 -10.76
C ALA A 158 -15.29 -15.42 -9.30
N ARG A 159 -14.40 -15.06 -8.38
CA ARG A 159 -14.68 -14.84 -6.94
C ARG A 159 -15.08 -13.41 -6.60
N HIS A 160 -15.26 -12.56 -7.62
CA HIS A 160 -15.60 -11.15 -7.49
C HIS A 160 -14.53 -10.27 -6.86
N TYR A 161 -13.26 -10.70 -6.92
CA TYR A 161 -12.16 -9.86 -6.53
C TYR A 161 -11.79 -8.84 -7.60
N ARG A 162 -11.33 -7.71 -7.13
CA ARG A 162 -10.59 -6.72 -7.90
C ARG A 162 -9.20 -6.60 -7.30
N SER A 163 -8.19 -6.85 -8.11
CA SER A 163 -6.81 -6.62 -7.69
C SER A 163 -6.59 -5.13 -7.45
N ALA A 164 -5.94 -4.82 -6.34
CA ALA A 164 -5.58 -3.45 -5.97
C ALA A 164 -4.14 -3.18 -6.45
N PRO A 165 -3.96 -2.37 -7.49
CA PRO A 165 -2.64 -2.00 -7.97
C PRO A 165 -1.94 -1.06 -6.99
N VAL A 166 -0.60 -1.00 -7.08
CA VAL A 166 0.25 -0.05 -6.38
C VAL A 166 0.86 0.90 -7.40
N THR A 167 0.77 2.17 -7.17
CA THR A 167 1.36 3.22 -8.03
C THR A 167 2.36 4.11 -7.30
N ILE A 168 2.52 3.91 -6.00
CA ILE A 168 3.58 4.48 -5.17
C ILE A 168 3.98 3.40 -4.18
N ASP A 169 5.20 2.92 -4.27
CA ASP A 169 5.82 2.05 -3.28
C ASP A 169 7.00 2.82 -2.65
N PRO A 170 6.88 3.23 -1.38
CA PRO A 170 7.97 3.92 -0.70
C PRO A 170 8.89 2.97 0.08
N ASP A 171 8.90 1.69 -0.23
CA ASP A 171 9.77 0.68 0.40
C ASP A 171 9.76 0.72 1.94
N ASP A 172 8.64 1.07 2.55
CA ASP A 172 8.51 1.30 3.99
C ASP A 172 8.87 0.07 4.83
N TRP A 173 8.75 -1.13 4.26
CA TRP A 173 9.14 -2.40 4.86
C TRP A 173 10.64 -2.47 5.14
N GLN A 174 11.51 -1.93 4.26
CA GLN A 174 12.95 -1.86 4.49
C GLN A 174 13.33 -0.96 5.67
N PHE A 175 12.52 0.07 5.95
CA PHE A 175 12.71 0.96 7.08
C PHE A 175 12.09 0.41 8.38
N ALA A 176 11.04 -0.41 8.27
CA ALA A 176 10.25 -0.86 9.42
C ALA A 176 11.06 -1.73 10.37
N GLU A 177 11.80 -2.72 9.88
CA GLU A 177 12.60 -3.61 10.73
C GLU A 177 13.76 -2.92 11.43
N PRO A 178 14.62 -2.12 10.75
CA PRO A 178 15.62 -1.32 11.43
C PRO A 178 15.02 -0.34 12.46
N TYR A 179 13.81 0.17 12.20
CA TYR A 179 13.11 1.01 13.16
C TYR A 179 12.68 0.22 14.40
N ASP A 180 12.15 -0.97 14.24
CA ASP A 180 11.74 -1.84 15.33
C ASP A 180 12.94 -2.33 16.14
N GLU A 181 14.06 -2.65 15.49
CA GLU A 181 15.33 -2.92 16.19
C GLU A 181 15.74 -1.74 17.08
N ALA A 182 15.71 -0.52 16.54
CA ALA A 182 16.01 0.69 17.31
C ALA A 182 15.02 0.93 18.47
N VAL A 183 13.76 0.51 18.31
CA VAL A 183 12.75 0.57 19.38
C VAL A 183 13.09 -0.40 20.52
N ILE A 184 13.49 -1.63 20.17
CA ILE A 184 13.88 -2.66 21.16
C ILE A 184 15.08 -2.22 21.95
N HIS A 185 16.09 -1.73 21.27
CA HIS A 185 17.32 -1.22 21.90
C HIS A 185 17.11 0.13 22.59
N ARG A 186 15.92 0.73 22.53
CA ARG A 186 15.58 2.05 23.08
C ARG A 186 16.47 3.17 22.53
N ASP A 187 17.03 2.99 21.34
CA ASP A 187 17.85 3.97 20.65
C ASP A 187 16.97 5.05 20.01
N LYS A 188 16.70 6.11 20.78
CA LYS A 188 15.86 7.22 20.32
C LYS A 188 16.50 8.04 19.19
N ALA A 189 17.83 8.11 19.16
CA ALA A 189 18.54 8.83 18.10
C ALA A 189 18.39 8.10 16.76
N ARG A 190 18.59 6.77 16.76
CA ARG A 190 18.39 5.94 15.56
C ARG A 190 16.94 5.93 15.11
N GLN A 191 15.97 5.82 16.02
CA GLN A 191 14.54 5.94 15.68
C GLN A 191 14.24 7.25 14.95
N ALA A 192 14.72 8.37 15.47
CA ALA A 192 14.51 9.68 14.87
C ALA A 192 15.18 9.80 13.49
N GLN A 193 16.39 9.26 13.34
CA GLN A 193 17.11 9.22 12.06
C GLN A 193 16.34 8.42 11.00
N ILE A 194 15.94 7.18 11.32
CA ILE A 194 15.19 6.31 10.40
C ILE A 194 13.86 6.96 10.02
N ALA A 195 13.12 7.51 10.98
CA ALA A 195 11.87 8.21 10.70
C ALA A 195 12.06 9.40 9.76
N ALA A 196 13.13 10.17 9.90
CA ALA A 196 13.44 11.29 9.01
C ALA A 196 13.79 10.80 7.59
N GLN A 197 14.63 9.76 7.47
CA GLN A 197 14.99 9.14 6.19
C GLN A 197 13.77 8.56 5.49
N TYR A 198 12.92 7.82 6.21
CA TYR A 198 11.66 7.29 5.69
C TYR A 198 10.75 8.37 5.13
N LEU A 199 10.49 9.43 5.89
CA LEU A 199 9.61 10.50 5.44
C LEU A 199 10.17 11.25 4.21
N ALA A 200 11.48 11.44 4.14
CA ALA A 200 12.14 12.02 2.97
C ALA A 200 12.01 11.09 1.74
N HIS A 201 12.14 9.79 1.96
CA HIS A 201 11.97 8.79 0.89
C HIS A 201 10.51 8.73 0.39
N VAL A 202 9.52 8.76 1.28
CA VAL A 202 8.11 8.87 0.89
C VAL A 202 7.84 10.11 0.06
N GLU A 203 8.41 11.27 0.44
CA GLU A 203 8.29 12.50 -0.35
C GLU A 203 8.87 12.33 -1.76
N ALA A 204 10.05 11.73 -1.87
CA ALA A 204 10.73 11.48 -3.15
C ALA A 204 9.93 10.48 -4.02
N ALA A 205 9.41 9.39 -3.43
CA ALA A 205 8.57 8.43 -4.15
C ALA A 205 7.29 9.07 -4.70
N ILE A 206 6.62 9.92 -3.91
CA ILE A 206 5.46 10.69 -4.38
C ILE A 206 5.85 11.61 -5.56
N ASP A 207 6.95 12.35 -5.43
CA ASP A 207 7.38 13.31 -6.46
C ASP A 207 7.78 12.58 -7.76
N TRP A 208 8.45 11.43 -7.65
CA TRP A 208 8.77 10.59 -8.79
C TRP A 208 7.50 10.03 -9.46
N SER A 209 6.58 9.46 -8.69
CA SER A 209 5.34 8.87 -9.23
C SER A 209 4.47 9.91 -9.93
N ARG A 210 4.49 11.17 -9.48
CA ARG A 210 3.85 12.28 -10.20
C ARG A 210 4.47 12.50 -11.57
N LYS A 211 5.81 12.58 -11.66
CA LYS A 211 6.53 12.72 -12.93
C LYS A 211 6.25 11.53 -13.85
N ALA A 212 6.31 10.30 -13.30
CA ALA A 212 6.02 9.07 -14.01
C ALA A 212 4.58 9.07 -14.56
N SER A 213 3.58 9.46 -13.75
CA SER A 213 2.20 9.52 -14.22
C SER A 213 1.98 10.55 -15.34
N VAL A 214 2.65 11.70 -15.27
CA VAL A 214 2.62 12.70 -16.35
C VAL A 214 3.29 12.15 -17.62
N ALA A 215 4.42 11.44 -17.50
CA ALA A 215 5.08 10.80 -18.64
C ALA A 215 4.17 9.76 -19.32
N LEU A 216 3.43 8.96 -18.53
CA LEU A 216 2.56 7.91 -19.05
C LEU A 216 1.21 8.42 -19.56
N PHE A 217 0.58 9.37 -18.88
CA PHE A 217 -0.81 9.75 -19.12
C PHE A 217 -1.01 11.21 -19.50
N GLY A 218 0.07 12.01 -19.53
CA GLY A 218 0.00 13.46 -19.79
C GLY A 218 -0.64 14.28 -18.64
N ARG A 219 -0.87 13.66 -17.49
CA ARG A 219 -1.48 14.26 -16.31
C ARG A 219 -1.12 13.50 -15.03
N GLU A 220 -1.33 14.13 -13.89
CA GLU A 220 -1.35 13.42 -12.61
C GLU A 220 -2.60 12.52 -12.53
N ILE A 221 -2.42 11.30 -12.06
CA ILE A 221 -3.50 10.32 -11.82
C ILE A 221 -3.86 10.29 -10.33
N ALA A 222 -4.96 9.62 -9.98
CA ALA A 222 -5.19 9.26 -8.59
C ALA A 222 -4.28 8.10 -8.21
N PHE A 223 -3.50 8.25 -7.13
CA PHE A 223 -2.51 7.26 -6.71
C PHE A 223 -3.06 6.23 -5.72
N VAL A 224 -2.42 5.07 -5.67
CA VAL A 224 -2.57 4.06 -4.62
C VAL A 224 -1.19 3.84 -4.01
N ILE A 225 -1.00 4.25 -2.76
CA ILE A 225 0.24 4.05 -2.04
C ILE A 225 0.20 2.75 -1.24
N LEU A 226 1.26 1.97 -1.36
CA LEU A 226 1.53 0.80 -0.52
C LEU A 226 2.22 1.27 0.76
N LEU A 227 1.69 0.87 1.88
CA LEU A 227 2.28 0.98 3.21
C LEU A 227 2.04 -0.34 3.92
N HIS A 228 2.78 -0.60 5.00
CA HIS A 228 2.57 -1.78 5.83
C HIS A 228 2.01 -1.41 7.21
N ASP A 229 1.29 -2.35 7.83
CA ASP A 229 0.84 -2.23 9.22
C ASP A 229 2.05 -2.42 10.16
N SER A 230 2.83 -1.36 10.32
CA SER A 230 4.09 -1.31 11.04
C SER A 230 4.11 -0.25 12.14
N LYS A 231 5.02 -0.42 13.08
CA LYS A 231 5.22 0.59 14.13
C LYS A 231 5.79 1.90 13.57
N LEU A 232 6.66 1.81 12.55
CA LEU A 232 7.17 2.98 11.85
C LEU A 232 6.02 3.85 11.33
N ASN A 233 5.09 3.24 10.57
CA ASN A 233 3.93 3.94 10.03
C ASN A 233 3.00 4.48 11.12
N ALA A 234 2.82 3.72 12.21
CA ALA A 234 2.01 4.17 13.33
C ALA A 234 2.61 5.39 14.05
N ASP A 235 3.92 5.39 14.27
CA ASP A 235 4.63 6.49 14.95
C ASP A 235 4.81 7.71 14.04
N CYS A 236 5.02 7.51 12.74
CA CYS A 236 5.23 8.58 11.74
C CYS A 236 3.92 9.12 11.13
N PHE A 237 2.75 8.60 11.49
CA PHE A 237 1.50 8.88 10.77
C PHE A 237 1.15 10.37 10.66
N ASP A 238 1.33 11.15 11.74
CA ASP A 238 1.04 12.59 11.72
C ASP A 238 2.01 13.37 10.82
N ALA A 239 3.26 12.92 10.74
CA ALA A 239 4.26 13.48 9.83
C ALA A 239 3.95 13.09 8.38
N LEU A 240 3.59 11.83 8.11
CA LEU A 240 3.12 11.37 6.80
C LEU A 240 1.91 12.19 6.33
N ALA A 241 0.91 12.40 7.19
CA ALA A 241 -0.24 13.23 6.88
C ALA A 241 0.17 14.68 6.55
N THR A 242 1.25 15.17 7.16
CA THR A 242 1.80 16.50 6.83
C THR A 242 2.47 16.49 5.46
N VAL A 243 3.21 15.43 5.10
CA VAL A 243 3.76 15.23 3.75
C VAL A 243 2.66 15.30 2.71
N LEU A 244 1.60 14.51 2.88
CA LEU A 244 0.47 14.46 1.93
C LEU A 244 -0.18 15.85 1.74
N ARG A 245 -0.41 16.58 2.83
CA ARG A 245 -0.98 17.94 2.74
C ARG A 245 -0.04 18.93 2.03
N ARG A 246 1.27 18.88 2.33
CA ARG A 246 2.25 19.75 1.66
C ARG A 246 2.36 19.46 0.16
N ARG A 247 2.06 18.25 -0.24
CA ARG A 247 2.01 17.81 -1.64
C ARG A 247 0.63 18.01 -2.29
N ASP A 248 -0.31 18.67 -1.60
CA ASP A 248 -1.68 18.89 -2.08
C ASP A 248 -2.35 17.58 -2.53
N LEU A 249 -2.19 16.52 -1.73
CA LEU A 249 -2.79 15.20 -1.95
C LEU A 249 -3.98 15.01 -1.04
N GLN A 250 -5.17 14.88 -1.62
CA GLN A 250 -6.39 14.51 -0.92
C GLN A 250 -6.49 13.01 -0.76
N VAL A 251 -6.60 12.54 0.49
CA VAL A 251 -6.84 11.12 0.74
C VAL A 251 -8.26 10.74 0.36
N VAL A 252 -8.38 9.72 -0.49
CA VAL A 252 -9.64 9.18 -0.99
C VAL A 252 -9.72 7.67 -0.75
N SER A 253 -10.90 7.07 -0.90
CA SER A 253 -11.01 5.60 -0.83
C SER A 253 -10.32 4.93 -2.01
N LEU A 254 -9.87 3.68 -1.84
CA LEU A 254 -9.33 2.86 -2.92
C LEU A 254 -10.30 2.76 -4.11
N GLN A 255 -11.60 2.60 -3.84
CA GLN A 255 -12.63 2.60 -4.88
C GLN A 255 -12.63 3.91 -5.68
N ARG A 256 -12.42 5.06 -5.01
CA ARG A 256 -12.39 6.36 -5.67
C ARG A 256 -11.11 6.52 -6.49
N ALA A 257 -9.94 6.19 -5.95
CA ALA A 257 -8.69 6.26 -6.69
C ALA A 257 -8.74 5.38 -7.95
N MET A 258 -9.17 4.13 -7.81
CA MET A 258 -9.30 3.20 -8.94
C MET A 258 -10.42 3.52 -9.93
N SER A 259 -11.19 4.59 -9.72
CA SER A 259 -12.11 5.12 -10.74
C SER A 259 -11.42 6.06 -11.73
N ASP A 260 -10.16 6.39 -11.52
CA ASP A 260 -9.36 7.13 -12.49
C ASP A 260 -9.20 6.29 -13.76
N PRO A 261 -9.40 6.86 -14.97
CA PRO A 261 -9.27 6.13 -16.23
C PRO A 261 -7.91 5.44 -16.45
N ALA A 262 -6.82 5.90 -15.82
CA ALA A 262 -5.52 5.26 -15.90
C ALA A 262 -5.56 3.78 -15.46
N TYR A 263 -6.41 3.44 -14.50
CA TYR A 263 -6.58 2.07 -13.99
C TYR A 263 -7.33 1.13 -14.96
N ALA A 264 -7.81 1.64 -16.10
CA ALA A 264 -8.30 0.81 -17.20
C ALA A 264 -7.18 0.34 -18.14
N THR A 265 -5.94 0.84 -17.95
CA THR A 265 -4.77 0.38 -18.71
C THR A 265 -4.49 -1.08 -18.37
N PRO A 266 -4.37 -1.98 -19.36
CA PRO A 266 -4.09 -3.38 -19.10
C PRO A 266 -2.72 -3.56 -18.41
N ASP A 267 -2.65 -4.50 -17.47
CA ASP A 267 -1.39 -5.01 -16.94
C ASP A 267 -0.91 -6.19 -17.81
N THR A 268 -0.04 -5.90 -18.77
CA THR A 268 0.55 -6.91 -19.64
C THR A 268 1.89 -7.44 -19.13
N TYR A 269 2.39 -6.93 -18.01
CA TYR A 269 3.65 -7.38 -17.43
C TYR A 269 3.57 -8.84 -16.99
N VAL A 270 4.56 -9.62 -17.36
CA VAL A 270 4.80 -11.01 -16.93
C VAL A 270 6.27 -11.09 -16.51
N GLY A 271 6.54 -11.49 -15.30
CA GLY A 271 7.91 -11.57 -14.77
C GLY A 271 7.93 -12.13 -13.36
N ALA A 272 9.15 -12.47 -12.91
CA ALA A 272 9.39 -13.00 -11.57
C ALA A 272 9.26 -11.93 -10.49
N ASP A 273 9.55 -10.67 -10.87
CA ASP A 273 9.61 -9.59 -9.90
C ASP A 273 8.24 -8.95 -9.68
N GLY A 274 7.97 -8.53 -8.47
CA GLY A 274 6.83 -7.70 -8.13
C GLY A 274 7.15 -6.23 -8.31
N ILE A 275 6.80 -5.66 -9.46
CA ILE A 275 7.02 -4.25 -9.76
C ILE A 275 5.73 -3.44 -9.64
N GLU A 276 5.85 -2.14 -9.35
CA GLU A 276 4.70 -1.25 -9.24
C GLU A 276 4.00 -1.00 -10.59
N TRP A 277 2.75 -0.51 -10.55
CA TRP A 277 1.92 -0.41 -11.75
C TRP A 277 2.32 0.68 -12.72
N LEU A 278 3.00 1.75 -12.27
CA LEU A 278 3.54 2.76 -13.21
C LEU A 278 4.60 2.12 -14.11
N GLU A 279 5.46 1.27 -13.56
CA GLU A 279 6.43 0.51 -14.36
C GLU A 279 5.75 -0.48 -15.30
N ARG A 280 4.75 -1.24 -14.82
CA ARG A 280 3.98 -2.16 -15.68
C ARG A 280 3.31 -1.44 -16.83
N TRP A 281 2.69 -0.31 -16.55
CA TRP A 281 2.01 0.50 -17.59
C TRP A 281 2.99 1.16 -18.55
N SER A 282 4.21 1.49 -18.14
CA SER A 282 5.24 1.99 -19.06
C SER A 282 5.54 0.96 -20.15
N ARG A 283 5.68 -0.31 -19.75
CA ARG A 283 5.90 -1.44 -20.66
C ARG A 283 4.68 -1.66 -21.58
N THR A 284 3.48 -1.61 -21.04
CA THR A 284 2.23 -1.75 -21.82
C THR A 284 2.04 -0.63 -22.84
N LEU A 285 2.35 0.61 -22.46
CA LEU A 285 2.16 1.80 -23.28
C LEU A 285 3.34 2.11 -24.19
N GLY A 286 4.48 1.43 -24.01
CA GLY A 286 5.73 1.72 -24.71
C GLY A 286 6.24 3.14 -24.44
N ARG A 287 6.16 3.61 -23.19
CA ARG A 287 6.57 4.94 -22.75
C ARG A 287 7.61 4.83 -21.65
N ASP A 288 8.64 5.66 -21.76
CA ASP A 288 9.74 5.69 -20.79
C ASP A 288 9.32 6.42 -19.51
N LEU A 289 9.92 5.99 -18.40
CA LEU A 289 9.80 6.63 -17.09
C LEU A 289 11.03 7.46 -16.76
N PRO A 290 10.92 8.44 -15.86
CA PRO A 290 12.04 9.30 -15.46
C PRO A 290 12.95 8.58 -14.45
N TRP A 291 13.64 7.51 -14.89
CA TRP A 291 14.45 6.63 -14.02
C TRP A 291 15.62 7.35 -13.35
N ASP A 292 16.18 8.38 -13.97
CA ASP A 292 17.28 9.18 -13.39
C ASP A 292 16.90 9.84 -12.06
N ASP A 293 15.61 10.02 -11.81
CA ASP A 293 15.06 10.63 -10.61
C ASP A 293 14.41 9.59 -9.66
N TYR A 294 14.56 8.29 -9.94
CA TYR A 294 13.99 7.25 -9.09
C TYR A 294 14.62 7.28 -7.70
N PRO A 295 13.83 7.33 -6.62
CA PRO A 295 14.38 7.37 -5.27
C PRO A 295 14.93 6.02 -4.87
N GLU A 296 16.17 6.00 -4.39
CA GLU A 296 16.76 4.81 -3.80
C GLU A 296 16.67 4.86 -2.28
N VAL A 297 16.44 3.69 -1.66
CA VAL A 297 16.49 3.56 -0.21
C VAL A 297 17.91 3.86 0.28
N PRO A 298 18.10 4.67 1.35
CA PRO A 298 19.42 4.98 1.87
C PRO A 298 20.25 3.74 2.18
N ALA A 299 21.50 3.72 1.76
CA ALA A 299 22.39 2.56 1.87
C ALA A 299 22.56 2.04 3.31
N ASP A 300 22.49 2.91 4.33
CA ASP A 300 22.55 2.51 5.74
C ASP A 300 21.26 1.82 6.22
N ILE A 301 20.14 2.08 5.58
CA ILE A 301 18.87 1.39 5.82
C ILE A 301 18.92 0.01 5.14
N VAL A 302 19.29 -0.07 3.85
CA VAL A 302 19.45 -1.34 3.13
C VAL A 302 20.39 -2.27 3.90
N ALA A 303 21.57 -1.77 4.28
CA ALA A 303 22.55 -2.57 5.02
C ALA A 303 22.04 -3.02 6.40
N ALA A 304 21.21 -2.22 7.07
CA ALA A 304 20.60 -2.60 8.35
C ALA A 304 19.52 -3.66 8.15
N TYR A 305 18.69 -3.51 7.14
CA TYR A 305 17.66 -4.48 6.75
C TYR A 305 18.30 -5.83 6.38
N ASP A 306 19.25 -5.85 5.44
CA ASP A 306 19.96 -7.06 5.02
C ASP A 306 20.62 -7.79 6.18
N ARG A 307 21.19 -7.05 7.13
CA ARG A 307 21.79 -7.63 8.33
C ARG A 307 20.75 -8.32 9.21
N ILE A 308 19.57 -7.72 9.37
CA ILE A 308 18.47 -8.29 10.18
C ILE A 308 17.95 -9.56 9.51
N GLU A 309 17.69 -9.52 8.20
CA GLU A 309 17.25 -10.67 7.43
C GLU A 309 18.24 -11.84 7.40
N GLN A 310 19.54 -11.56 7.40
CA GLN A 310 20.59 -12.58 7.43
C GLN A 310 20.89 -13.08 8.85
N ASP A 311 20.61 -12.29 9.87
CA ASP A 311 20.77 -12.67 11.27
C ASP A 311 19.56 -13.48 11.74
N HIS A 312 19.57 -14.78 11.41
CA HIS A 312 18.57 -15.74 11.89
C HIS A 312 18.55 -15.90 13.42
N SER A 313 19.39 -15.19 14.16
CA SER A 313 19.32 -15.05 15.60
C SER A 313 18.26 -14.01 15.99
N CYS A 314 17.01 -14.25 15.61
CA CYS A 314 15.89 -13.44 16.07
C CYS A 314 15.95 -13.26 17.58
N PRO A 315 15.96 -12.04 18.12
CA PRO A 315 15.62 -11.86 19.52
C PRO A 315 14.25 -12.49 19.75
N ALA A 316 14.11 -13.36 20.75
CA ALA A 316 12.90 -14.11 21.07
C ALA A 316 11.63 -13.26 21.28
N THR A 317 11.73 -11.95 21.06
CA THR A 317 10.70 -10.92 21.15
C THR A 317 10.06 -10.57 19.80
N PHE A 318 10.64 -10.97 18.64
CA PHE A 318 10.19 -10.55 17.31
C PHE A 318 9.33 -11.58 16.59
N HIS A 319 9.61 -12.86 16.66
CA HIS A 319 8.82 -13.90 15.99
C HIS A 319 8.06 -14.76 16.99
N PRO A 320 6.73 -14.73 17.02
CA PRO A 320 5.93 -15.62 17.86
C PRO A 320 6.06 -17.10 17.47
N SER A 321 6.48 -17.39 16.23
CA SER A 321 6.77 -18.74 15.75
C SER A 321 8.19 -19.24 16.10
N GLY A 322 9.01 -18.42 16.79
CA GLY A 322 10.44 -18.66 16.89
C GLY A 322 11.08 -18.53 15.52
N CYS A 323 12.31 -18.01 15.44
CA CYS A 323 13.07 -18.05 14.20
C CYS A 323 13.04 -19.48 13.69
N ALA A 324 12.42 -19.69 12.53
CA ALA A 324 12.47 -21.00 11.90
C ALA A 324 13.95 -21.30 11.70
N THR A 325 14.48 -22.25 12.47
CA THR A 325 15.80 -22.79 12.19
C THR A 325 15.78 -23.25 10.77
N ALA A 326 16.55 -22.59 9.91
CA ALA A 326 16.79 -23.04 8.57
C ALA A 326 17.26 -24.49 8.67
N THR A 327 16.34 -25.42 8.51
CA THR A 327 16.68 -26.82 8.27
C THR A 327 17.16 -26.84 6.84
N ASN A 328 18.50 -26.86 6.70
CA ASN A 328 19.16 -27.27 5.46
C ASN A 328 18.46 -28.52 4.92
N HIS A 329 17.88 -28.40 3.75
CA HIS A 329 17.66 -29.49 2.82
C HIS A 329 18.02 -29.06 1.42
#